data_dd2f50d57f0909a4f77a6f7e670e981d
#
_entry.id   dd2f50d57f0909a4f77a6f7e670e981d
#
_cell.length_a   1.000
_cell.length_b   1.000
_cell.length_c   1.000
_cell.angle_alpha   90.00
_cell.angle_beta   90.00
_cell.angle_gamma   90.00
#
_symmetry.space_group_name_H-M   'P 1'
#
loop_
_entity.id
_entity.type
_entity.pdbx_description
1 polymer ?
#
loop_
_entity_poly.entity_id
_entity_poly.type
_entity_poly.pdbx_seq_one_letter_code
_entity_poly.pdbx_strand_id
1 'polypeptide(L)'
;YGVCLDYAHAALSKVAPEEWAKRLGRYVKHVHINDNDLVSDLHLAWGDGKINRQVFYDSYDKYMSKASVLVETSSYENKRRSFEVLKKEGFI
;
A
#
# COMPACT_ATOMS: atom_id res chain seq x y z
N TYR A 1 19.56 -8.52 -2.82
CA TYR A 1 19.10 -7.28 -2.18
C TYR A 1 17.72 -6.90 -2.68
N GLY A 2 16.93 -6.33 -1.81
CA GLY A 2 15.60 -5.89 -2.14
C GLY A 2 15.22 -4.63 -1.39
N VAL A 3 14.15 -3.99 -1.87
CA VAL A 3 13.61 -2.77 -1.29
C VAL A 3 12.30 -3.12 -0.60
N CYS A 4 12.08 -2.56 0.59
CA CYS A 4 10.78 -2.55 1.24
C CYS A 4 10.13 -1.20 0.95
N LEU A 5 9.03 -1.20 0.23
CA LEU A 5 8.30 0.02 -0.07
C LEU A 5 7.15 0.19 0.90
N ASP A 6 7.19 1.26 1.69
CA ASP A 6 6.04 1.66 2.50
C ASP A 6 5.15 2.56 1.64
N TYR A 7 4.08 1.98 1.12
CA TYR A 7 3.22 2.68 0.16
C TYR A 7 2.51 3.87 0.80
N ALA A 8 2.13 3.73 2.07
CA ALA A 8 1.46 4.82 2.77
C ALA A 8 2.40 6.02 2.97
N HIS A 9 3.67 5.77 3.33
CA HIS A 9 4.66 6.84 3.41
C HIS A 9 4.94 7.47 2.04
N ALA A 10 4.99 6.65 1.00
CA ALA A 10 5.16 7.16 -0.36
C ALA A 10 4.01 8.11 -0.74
N ALA A 11 2.79 7.78 -0.31
CA ALA A 11 1.63 8.63 -0.57
C ALA A 11 1.71 9.98 0.13
N LEU A 12 2.48 10.09 1.22
CA LEU A 12 2.68 11.34 1.94
C LEU A 12 3.83 12.18 1.36
N SER A 13 4.62 11.61 0.45
CA SER A 13 5.75 12.31 -0.15
C SER A 13 5.27 13.26 -1.25
N LYS A 14 6.18 14.10 -1.74
CA LYS A 14 5.88 15.01 -2.86
C LYS A 14 5.83 14.29 -4.20
N VAL A 15 6.28 13.04 -4.24
CA VAL A 15 6.27 12.21 -5.44
C VAL A 15 5.11 11.23 -5.33
N ALA A 16 4.31 11.10 -6.37
CA ALA A 16 3.17 10.19 -6.37
C ALA A 16 3.62 8.75 -6.08
N PRO A 17 2.86 7.98 -5.28
CA PRO A 17 3.29 6.63 -4.90
C PRO A 17 3.46 5.71 -6.12
N GLU A 18 2.70 5.87 -7.18
CA GLU A 18 2.85 5.09 -8.40
C GLU A 18 4.18 5.38 -9.11
N GLU A 19 4.75 6.56 -8.94
CA GLU A 19 6.09 6.87 -9.46
C GLU A 19 7.17 6.11 -8.70
N TRP A 20 7.02 5.97 -7.37
CA TRP A 20 7.93 5.15 -6.58
C TRP A 20 7.86 3.69 -7.04
N ALA A 21 6.65 3.18 -7.26
CA ALA A 21 6.45 1.82 -7.75
C ALA A 21 7.09 1.62 -9.12
N LYS A 22 6.92 2.59 -10.04
CA LYS A 22 7.50 2.53 -11.37
C LYS A 22 9.02 2.49 -11.34
N ARG A 23 9.63 3.34 -10.51
CA ARG A 23 11.09 3.46 -10.45
C ARG A 23 11.77 2.32 -9.71
N LEU A 24 11.14 1.81 -8.65
CA LEU A 24 11.74 0.83 -7.75
C LEU A 24 11.14 -0.56 -7.86
N GLY A 25 10.04 -0.71 -8.59
CA GLY A 25 9.21 -1.91 -8.55
C GLY A 25 9.96 -3.21 -8.73
N ARG A 26 10.89 -3.26 -9.68
CA ARG A 26 11.66 -4.48 -9.93
C ARG A 26 12.58 -4.87 -8.75
N TYR A 27 12.88 -3.94 -7.87
CA TYR A 27 13.70 -4.18 -6.67
C TYR A 27 12.86 -4.42 -5.43
N VAL A 28 11.54 -4.16 -5.49
CA VAL A 28 10.68 -4.25 -4.33
C VAL A 28 10.41 -5.71 -3.99
N LYS A 29 10.78 -6.10 -2.77
CA LYS A 29 10.55 -7.45 -2.25
C LYS A 29 9.36 -7.50 -1.30
N HIS A 30 9.08 -6.39 -0.63
CA HIS A 30 7.99 -6.27 0.34
C HIS A 30 7.32 -4.93 0.18
N VAL A 31 6.01 -4.91 0.30
CA VAL A 31 5.23 -3.67 0.31
C VAL A 31 4.44 -3.63 1.60
N HIS A 32 4.56 -2.54 2.34
CA HIS A 32 3.72 -2.28 3.51
C HIS A 32 2.58 -1.37 3.11
N ILE A 33 1.37 -1.74 3.45
CA ILE A 33 0.19 -0.93 3.16
C ILE A 33 -0.58 -0.61 4.44
N ASN A 34 -1.05 0.59 4.50
CA ASN A 34 -2.07 1.08 5.41
C ASN A 34 -2.65 2.34 4.77
N ASP A 35 -3.62 2.95 5.40
CA ASP A 35 -4.25 4.13 4.82
C ASP A 35 -3.96 5.37 5.63
N ASN A 36 -4.16 6.53 5.03
CA ASN A 36 -4.01 7.82 5.70
C ASN A 36 -4.84 8.87 4.99
N ASP A 37 -4.82 10.09 5.52
CA ASP A 37 -5.56 11.23 4.96
C ASP A 37 -4.76 12.01 3.91
N LEU A 38 -3.62 11.49 3.48
CA LEU A 38 -2.66 12.12 2.57
C LEU A 38 -1.97 13.36 3.18
N VAL A 39 -2.06 13.51 4.49
CA VAL A 39 -1.44 14.60 5.23
C VAL A 39 -0.57 14.06 6.37
N SER A 40 -1.11 13.13 7.15
CA SER A 40 -0.46 12.58 8.33
C SER A 40 -0.32 11.07 8.25
N ASP A 41 0.72 10.52 8.88
CA ASP A 41 0.98 9.10 8.93
C ASP A 41 0.10 8.44 10.01
N LEU A 42 -1.13 8.11 9.64
CA LEU A 42 -2.16 7.69 10.59
C LEU A 42 -2.27 6.19 10.80
N HIS A 43 -1.71 5.38 9.90
CA HIS A 43 -1.82 3.91 9.95
C HIS A 43 -3.27 3.43 10.04
N LEU A 44 -4.15 4.02 9.24
CA LEU A 44 -5.56 3.64 9.19
C LEU A 44 -5.75 2.26 8.54
N ALA A 45 -6.88 1.63 8.79
CA ALA A 45 -7.27 0.44 8.05
C ALA A 45 -7.36 0.77 6.56
N TRP A 46 -6.99 -0.20 5.75
CA TRP A 46 -7.05 -0.06 4.29
C TRP A 46 -8.49 0.22 3.87
N GLY A 47 -8.70 1.33 3.21
CA GLY A 47 -10.03 1.78 2.82
C GLY A 47 -10.64 2.86 3.71
N ASP A 48 -10.05 3.13 4.88
CA ASP A 48 -10.58 4.14 5.80
C ASP A 48 -10.03 5.54 5.55
N GLY A 49 -9.05 5.67 4.66
CA GLY A 49 -8.41 6.95 4.36
C GLY A 49 -8.66 7.41 2.93
N LYS A 50 -7.69 8.17 2.42
CA LYS A 50 -7.80 8.83 1.10
C LYS A 50 -6.86 8.26 0.04
N ILE A 51 -6.08 7.22 0.34
CA ILE A 51 -5.21 6.61 -0.66
C ILE A 51 -6.08 6.01 -1.75
N ASN A 52 -5.72 6.25 -3.01
CA ASN A 52 -6.41 5.67 -4.16
C ASN A 52 -5.99 4.21 -4.29
N ARG A 53 -6.87 3.31 -3.85
CA ARG A 53 -6.57 1.89 -3.81
C ARG A 53 -6.44 1.28 -5.21
N GLN A 54 -7.23 1.75 -6.17
CA GLN A 54 -7.15 1.22 -7.53
C GLN A 54 -5.79 1.52 -8.16
N VAL A 55 -5.26 2.72 -7.93
CA VAL A 55 -3.91 3.07 -8.40
C VAL A 55 -2.87 2.15 -7.77
N PHE A 56 -3.01 1.82 -6.48
CA PHE A 56 -2.12 0.85 -5.84
C PHE A 56 -2.21 -0.53 -6.51
N TYR A 57 -3.42 -1.03 -6.73
CA TYR A 57 -3.59 -2.35 -7.33
C TYR A 57 -2.97 -2.42 -8.73
N ASP A 58 -3.20 -1.39 -9.53
CA ASP A 58 -2.64 -1.33 -10.89
C ASP A 58 -1.11 -1.25 -10.85
N SER A 59 -0.57 -0.44 -9.95
CA SER A 59 0.90 -0.30 -9.80
C SER A 59 1.54 -1.58 -9.29
N TYR A 60 0.87 -2.26 -8.35
CA TYR A 60 1.35 -3.54 -7.84
C TYR A 60 1.43 -4.58 -8.95
N ASP A 61 0.34 -4.74 -9.69
CA ASP A 61 0.29 -5.73 -10.77
C ASP A 61 1.32 -5.44 -11.85
N LYS A 62 1.53 -4.16 -12.15
CA LYS A 62 2.41 -3.75 -13.25
C LYS A 62 3.89 -3.79 -12.87
N TYR A 63 4.23 -3.40 -11.65
CA TYR A 63 5.63 -3.18 -11.27
C TYR A 63 6.13 -4.04 -10.12
N MET A 64 5.23 -4.54 -9.27
CA MET A 64 5.62 -5.16 -7.99
C MET A 64 4.96 -6.51 -7.74
N SER A 65 4.47 -7.17 -8.77
CA SER A 65 3.62 -8.37 -8.62
C SER A 65 4.27 -9.53 -7.87
N LYS A 66 5.60 -9.52 -7.74
CA LYS A 66 6.34 -10.56 -7.02
C LYS A 66 6.62 -10.20 -5.56
N ALA A 67 6.29 -8.98 -5.15
CA ALA A 67 6.53 -8.54 -3.79
C ALA A 67 5.47 -9.10 -2.84
N SER A 68 5.88 -9.42 -1.61
CA SER A 68 4.91 -9.74 -0.56
C SER A 68 4.27 -8.45 -0.06
N VAL A 69 3.04 -8.55 0.43
CA VAL A 69 2.29 -7.40 0.93
C VAL A 69 2.00 -7.63 2.40
N LEU A 70 2.36 -6.65 3.23
CA LEU A 70 2.08 -6.65 4.66
C LEU A 70 1.13 -5.51 4.99
N VAL A 71 0.01 -5.83 5.63
CA VAL A 71 -0.91 -4.83 6.16
C VAL A 71 -0.38 -4.38 7.52
N GLU A 72 -0.02 -3.11 7.62
CA GLU A 72 0.60 -2.54 8.82
C GLU A 72 -0.32 -1.48 9.41
N THR A 73 -1.16 -1.89 10.34
CA THR A 73 -2.14 -1.03 10.98
C THR A 73 -1.97 -1.05 12.50
N SER A 74 -2.63 -0.11 13.18
CA SER A 74 -2.47 0.10 14.61
C SER A 74 -3.16 -0.95 15.49
N SER A 75 -4.05 -1.77 14.95
CA SER A 75 -4.78 -2.75 15.74
C SER A 75 -5.13 -4.00 14.93
N TYR A 76 -5.40 -5.09 15.64
CA TYR A 76 -5.89 -6.33 15.03
C TYR A 76 -7.20 -6.10 14.26
N GLU A 77 -8.12 -5.34 14.84
CA GLU A 77 -9.40 -5.06 14.19
C GLU A 77 -9.22 -4.31 12.88
N ASN A 78 -8.33 -3.32 12.85
CA ASN A 78 -8.04 -2.59 11.63
C ASN A 78 -7.37 -3.49 10.59
N LYS A 79 -6.53 -4.41 11.02
CA LYS A 79 -5.91 -5.38 10.11
C LYS A 79 -6.98 -6.28 9.50
N ARG A 80 -7.90 -6.80 10.30
CA ARG A 80 -8.98 -7.65 9.83
C ARG A 80 -9.86 -6.93 8.81
N ARG A 81 -10.23 -5.68 9.10
CA ARG A 81 -11.03 -4.86 8.18
C ARG A 81 -10.28 -4.58 6.89
N SER A 82 -8.97 -4.37 6.97
CA SER A 82 -8.14 -4.17 5.78
C SER A 82 -8.16 -5.40 4.87
N PHE A 83 -8.06 -6.59 5.42
CA PHE A 83 -8.16 -7.83 4.64
C PHE A 83 -9.52 -7.99 3.99
N GLU A 84 -10.59 -7.59 4.68
CA GLU A 84 -11.93 -7.63 4.10
C GLU A 84 -12.05 -6.72 2.87
N VAL A 85 -11.47 -5.52 2.93
CA VAL A 85 -11.46 -4.60 1.80
C VAL A 85 -10.64 -5.18 0.63
N LEU A 86 -9.45 -5.71 0.92
CA LEU A 86 -8.60 -6.32 -0.12
C LEU A 86 -9.31 -7.48 -0.81
N LYS A 87 -10.00 -8.29 -0.05
CA LYS A 87 -10.76 -9.43 -0.59
C LYS A 87 -11.95 -8.95 -1.43
N LYS A 88 -12.70 -7.99 -0.91
CA LYS A 88 -13.87 -7.43 -1.60
C LYS A 88 -13.47 -6.79 -2.93
N GLU A 89 -12.30 -6.16 -2.96
CA GLU A 89 -11.81 -5.49 -4.17
C GLU A 89 -11.03 -6.42 -5.10
N GLY A 90 -10.93 -7.69 -4.75
CA GLY A 90 -10.35 -8.71 -5.63
C GLY A 90 -8.83 -8.75 -5.63
N PHE A 91 -8.18 -8.10 -4.67
CA PHE A 91 -6.72 -8.12 -4.59
C PHE A 91 -6.20 -9.45 -4.01
N ILE A 92 -6.97 -10.04 -3.12
CA ILE A 92 -6.65 -11.37 -2.57
C ILE A 92 -7.83 -12.33 -2.72
#